data_23cf4600ec74d17deb7dd02f6ced9975
#
_entry.id   23cf4600ec74d17deb7dd02f6ced9975
#
_cell.length_a   1.000
_cell.length_b   1.000
_cell.length_c   1.000
_cell.angle_alpha   90.00
_cell.angle_beta   90.00
_cell.angle_gamma   90.00
#
_symmetry.space_group_name_H-M   'P 1'
#
loop_
_entity.id
_entity.type
_entity.pdbx_description
1 polymer ?
#
loop_
_entity_poly.entity_id
_entity_poly.type
_entity_poly.pdbx_seq_one_letter_code
_entity_poly.pdbx_strand_id
1 'polypeptide(L)'
;MGSATAYYLKSKDPALSVVVLERDPTYARSSTLLSDGNIRVQFDLEENIRISQYALEVLTTFADDMEVDGHRPEPAARHQGNLFLADADHQAKSRAGVELQQALGCDVAWMDSSEIEGRWPTFAGPHHVGGTFGLHDGTVDPSAVLWGYRRRSAAMGVDFVEAEAVALIRKEDRISGVRLASGEEIEAGVVVNCAGAWSPSLLAGIGVVIPVQPVMRNVFIVESHLEWEGDLPAVFVPSGLYLLPERRGTFLIAWSRPDDPVGFDFTVQRSRFFDVIWPELIDHFPAFDRLEIAGSWAGLYAVNTLDGNAILGEWPEVRGLHLCTGFSGHGFQQCHAVGRYLAELILELDHVLDLSRLGPQRIIDGEPLYESAGRLI
;
A
#
# COMPACT_ATOMS: atom_id res chain seq x y z
N MET A 1 -7.50 -4.95 0.94
CA MET A 1 -8.15 -5.08 -0.38
C MET A 1 -9.46 -5.85 -0.28
N GLY A 2 -9.50 -7.14 0.03
CA GLY A 2 -10.71 -7.95 0.01
C GLY A 2 -11.91 -7.36 0.74
N SER A 3 -11.73 -6.85 1.97
CA SER A 3 -12.81 -6.22 2.74
C SER A 3 -13.35 -4.94 2.08
N ALA A 4 -12.48 -4.12 1.47
CA ALA A 4 -12.90 -2.93 0.73
C ALA A 4 -13.68 -3.32 -0.55
N THR A 5 -13.18 -4.28 -1.32
CA THR A 5 -13.90 -4.79 -2.50
C THR A 5 -15.27 -5.35 -2.11
N ALA A 6 -15.35 -6.15 -1.04
CA ALA A 6 -16.61 -6.69 -0.54
C ALA A 6 -17.61 -5.60 -0.11
N TYR A 7 -17.11 -4.54 0.56
CA TYR A 7 -17.92 -3.38 0.91
C TYR A 7 -18.51 -2.71 -0.33
N TYR A 8 -17.68 -2.41 -1.33
CA TYR A 8 -18.18 -1.72 -2.53
C TYR A 8 -19.12 -2.60 -3.37
N LEU A 9 -18.89 -3.91 -3.46
CA LEU A 9 -19.81 -4.84 -4.09
C LEU A 9 -21.20 -4.77 -3.44
N LYS A 10 -21.26 -4.89 -2.11
CA LYS A 10 -22.52 -4.84 -1.36
C LYS A 10 -23.18 -3.47 -1.37
N SER A 11 -22.39 -2.39 -1.42
CA SER A 11 -22.94 -1.03 -1.48
C SER A 11 -23.60 -0.74 -2.83
N LYS A 12 -23.12 -1.36 -3.91
CA LYS A 12 -23.68 -1.18 -5.26
C LYS A 12 -24.78 -2.19 -5.59
N ASP A 13 -24.66 -3.42 -5.10
CA ASP A 13 -25.69 -4.45 -5.22
C ASP A 13 -25.91 -5.18 -3.88
N PRO A 14 -26.87 -4.72 -3.06
CA PRO A 14 -27.21 -5.37 -1.79
C PRO A 14 -27.68 -6.81 -1.91
N ALA A 15 -28.17 -7.25 -3.08
CA ALA A 15 -28.66 -8.61 -3.29
C ALA A 15 -27.53 -9.62 -3.60
N LEU A 16 -26.34 -9.12 -3.96
CA LEU A 16 -25.22 -9.96 -4.31
C LEU A 16 -24.77 -10.84 -3.13
N SER A 17 -24.58 -12.15 -3.36
CA SER A 17 -23.94 -13.04 -2.38
C SER A 17 -22.41 -12.86 -2.43
N VAL A 18 -21.83 -12.43 -1.33
CA VAL A 18 -20.39 -12.18 -1.20
C VAL A 18 -19.82 -12.92 0.00
N VAL A 19 -18.79 -13.73 -0.24
CA VAL A 19 -18.04 -14.43 0.80
C VAL A 19 -16.59 -13.97 0.77
N VAL A 20 -16.03 -13.62 1.93
CA VAL A 20 -14.61 -13.33 2.11
C VAL A 20 -13.97 -14.47 2.90
N LEU A 21 -13.01 -15.13 2.28
CA LEU A 21 -12.21 -16.18 2.91
C LEU A 21 -10.94 -15.56 3.51
N GLU A 22 -10.72 -15.76 4.79
CA GLU A 22 -9.52 -15.32 5.51
C GLU A 22 -9.03 -16.44 6.41
N ARG A 23 -7.76 -16.83 6.25
CA ARG A 23 -7.17 -17.91 7.04
C ARG A 23 -6.81 -17.51 8.46
N ASP A 24 -6.57 -16.22 8.70
CA ASP A 24 -6.23 -15.64 9.99
C ASP A 24 -7.15 -14.45 10.30
N PRO A 25 -8.25 -14.68 11.05
CA PRO A 25 -9.21 -13.62 11.36
C PRO A 25 -8.63 -12.50 12.24
N THR A 26 -7.43 -12.68 12.79
CA THR A 26 -6.70 -11.62 13.50
C THR A 26 -5.93 -10.70 12.54
N TYR A 27 -5.70 -11.13 11.30
CA TYR A 27 -4.90 -10.45 10.28
C TYR A 27 -3.46 -10.15 10.71
N ALA A 28 -2.92 -10.86 11.70
CA ALA A 28 -1.62 -10.56 12.32
C ALA A 28 -0.44 -10.55 11.32
N ARG A 29 -0.56 -11.29 10.21
CA ARG A 29 0.44 -11.35 9.14
C ARG A 29 0.00 -10.65 7.85
N SER A 30 -1.10 -9.89 7.90
CA SER A 30 -1.54 -9.12 6.74
C SER A 30 -0.63 -7.94 6.50
N SER A 31 -0.36 -7.63 5.21
CA SER A 31 0.39 -6.43 4.86
C SER A 31 -0.28 -5.16 5.39
N THR A 32 -1.60 -5.16 5.57
CA THR A 32 -2.35 -4.03 6.13
C THR A 32 -1.96 -3.75 7.58
N LEU A 33 -2.04 -4.75 8.49
CA LEU A 33 -1.70 -4.52 9.91
C LEU A 33 -0.20 -4.37 10.17
N LEU A 34 0.63 -4.77 9.22
CA LEU A 34 2.08 -4.59 9.26
C LEU A 34 2.55 -3.35 8.48
N SER A 35 1.60 -2.56 7.93
CA SER A 35 1.88 -1.27 7.28
C SER A 35 2.15 -0.19 8.31
N ASP A 36 3.01 0.74 7.95
CA ASP A 36 3.26 1.99 8.69
C ASP A 36 2.15 3.03 8.50
N GLY A 37 1.21 2.77 7.60
CA GLY A 37 0.03 3.62 7.38
C GLY A 37 0.30 4.90 6.61
N ASN A 38 1.44 5.05 5.94
CA ASN A 38 1.71 6.24 5.13
C ASN A 38 0.74 6.34 3.94
N ILE A 39 0.27 7.56 3.68
CA ILE A 39 -0.58 7.94 2.54
C ILE A 39 0.03 9.13 1.81
N ARG A 40 -0.04 9.15 0.47
CA ARG A 40 0.59 10.18 -0.35
C ARG A 40 -0.06 10.31 -1.73
N VAL A 41 0.04 11.51 -2.33
CA VAL A 41 -0.31 11.74 -3.75
C VAL A 41 0.93 11.78 -4.65
N GLN A 42 2.12 11.79 -4.09
CA GLN A 42 3.39 11.96 -4.80
C GLN A 42 3.80 10.69 -5.55
N PHE A 43 3.12 10.43 -6.67
CA PHE A 43 3.42 9.42 -7.69
C PHE A 43 3.69 10.10 -9.03
N ASP A 44 4.17 9.34 -10.02
CA ASP A 44 4.47 9.83 -11.38
C ASP A 44 3.54 9.20 -12.44
N LEU A 45 2.73 8.21 -12.08
CA LEU A 45 1.64 7.69 -12.91
C LEU A 45 0.32 8.35 -12.53
N GLU A 46 -0.42 8.83 -13.53
CA GLU A 46 -1.72 9.46 -13.31
C GLU A 46 -2.67 8.54 -12.56
N GLU A 47 -2.70 7.24 -12.87
CA GLU A 47 -3.54 6.27 -12.20
C GLU A 47 -3.28 6.25 -10.69
N ASN A 48 -2.02 6.18 -10.26
CA ASN A 48 -1.64 6.16 -8.85
C ASN A 48 -1.94 7.49 -8.14
N ILE A 49 -1.77 8.62 -8.84
CA ILE A 49 -2.14 9.94 -8.33
C ILE A 49 -3.66 10.01 -8.10
N ARG A 50 -4.46 9.60 -9.09
CA ARG A 50 -5.93 9.60 -9.01
C ARG A 50 -6.45 8.65 -7.92
N ILE A 51 -5.87 7.46 -7.80
CA ILE A 51 -6.15 6.51 -6.71
C ILE A 51 -5.93 7.19 -5.35
N SER A 52 -4.82 7.91 -5.21
CA SER A 52 -4.47 8.58 -3.95
C SER A 52 -5.39 9.76 -3.63
N GLN A 53 -5.74 10.58 -4.64
CA GLN A 53 -6.72 11.66 -4.48
C GLN A 53 -8.07 11.11 -4.00
N TYR A 54 -8.54 10.02 -4.63
CA TYR A 54 -9.77 9.36 -4.22
C TYR A 54 -9.68 8.81 -2.78
N ALA A 55 -8.54 8.24 -2.39
CA ALA A 55 -8.34 7.76 -1.03
C ALA A 55 -8.42 8.90 0.02
N LEU A 56 -7.79 10.04 -0.26
CA LEU A 56 -7.89 11.22 0.61
C LEU A 56 -9.35 11.72 0.73
N GLU A 57 -10.09 11.74 -0.36
CA GLU A 57 -11.52 12.10 -0.36
C GLU A 57 -12.33 11.14 0.53
N VAL A 58 -12.19 9.81 0.33
CA VAL A 58 -12.90 8.80 1.13
C VAL A 58 -12.57 8.91 2.62
N LEU A 59 -11.32 9.20 2.96
CA LEU A 59 -10.92 9.32 4.37
C LEU A 59 -11.60 10.47 5.10
N THR A 60 -12.10 11.50 4.40
CA THR A 60 -12.82 12.63 5.02
C THR A 60 -14.15 12.21 5.66
N THR A 61 -14.81 11.19 5.10
CA THR A 61 -16.12 10.69 5.57
C THR A 61 -16.05 9.25 6.10
N PHE A 62 -14.88 8.63 6.07
CA PHE A 62 -14.70 7.20 6.34
C PHE A 62 -15.31 6.76 7.67
N ALA A 63 -15.12 7.56 8.71
CA ALA A 63 -15.63 7.25 10.05
C ALA A 63 -17.17 7.17 10.07
N ASP A 64 -17.84 8.09 9.37
CA ASP A 64 -19.30 8.12 9.25
C ASP A 64 -19.83 6.99 8.36
N ASP A 65 -19.20 6.77 7.21
CA ASP A 65 -19.61 5.77 6.23
C ASP A 65 -19.47 4.34 6.79
N MET A 66 -18.46 4.11 7.64
CA MET A 66 -18.15 2.81 8.24
C MET A 66 -18.76 2.60 9.62
N GLU A 67 -19.60 3.51 10.10
CA GLU A 67 -20.29 3.34 11.38
C GLU A 67 -21.23 2.14 11.36
N VAL A 68 -21.16 1.30 12.41
CA VAL A 68 -22.05 0.14 12.63
C VAL A 68 -22.42 0.10 14.11
N ASP A 69 -23.71 0.10 14.42
CA ASP A 69 -24.27 -0.02 15.76
C ASP A 69 -23.66 0.97 16.78
N GLY A 70 -23.42 2.21 16.36
CA GLY A 70 -22.81 3.27 17.16
C GLY A 70 -21.30 3.14 17.34
N HIS A 71 -20.67 2.14 16.74
CA HIS A 71 -19.22 2.02 16.67
C HIS A 71 -18.70 2.69 15.40
N ARG A 72 -17.98 3.78 15.59
CA ARG A 72 -17.39 4.61 14.55
C ARG A 72 -15.88 4.36 14.51
N PRO A 73 -15.29 3.87 13.41
CA PRO A 73 -13.85 3.72 13.31
C PRO A 73 -13.16 5.08 13.26
N GLU A 74 -11.99 5.16 13.86
CA GLU A 74 -11.19 6.39 13.90
C GLU A 74 -9.89 6.18 13.12
N PRO A 75 -9.83 6.53 11.82
CA PRO A 75 -8.62 6.35 11.01
C PRO A 75 -7.43 7.18 11.50
N ALA A 76 -7.65 8.14 12.41
CA ALA A 76 -6.63 8.99 13.00
C ALA A 76 -5.70 9.63 11.94
N ALA A 77 -6.29 10.13 10.84
CA ALA A 77 -5.55 10.75 9.76
C ALA A 77 -4.75 11.96 10.27
N ARG A 78 -3.45 11.95 10.03
CA ARG A 78 -2.53 13.04 10.33
C ARG A 78 -1.94 13.54 9.02
N HIS A 79 -2.21 14.77 8.67
CA HIS A 79 -1.70 15.43 7.47
C HIS A 79 -0.43 16.23 7.79
N GLN A 80 0.61 15.55 8.30
CA GLN A 80 1.89 16.21 8.62
C GLN A 80 2.75 16.45 7.36
N GLY A 81 2.32 15.96 6.23
CA GLY A 81 3.01 16.01 4.95
C GLY A 81 4.05 14.90 4.77
N ASN A 82 4.41 14.68 3.51
CA ASN A 82 5.54 13.83 3.13
C ASN A 82 6.56 14.67 2.37
N LEU A 83 7.83 14.56 2.75
CA LEU A 83 8.97 15.20 2.14
C LEU A 83 9.83 14.15 1.43
N PHE A 84 9.85 14.16 0.11
CA PHE A 84 10.75 13.33 -0.69
C PHE A 84 11.98 14.16 -1.05
N LEU A 85 13.10 13.88 -0.43
CA LEU A 85 14.36 14.54 -0.70
C LEU A 85 14.91 14.14 -2.08
N ALA A 86 15.59 15.08 -2.71
CA ALA A 86 16.26 14.86 -3.99
C ALA A 86 17.71 15.32 -3.91
N ASP A 87 18.61 14.48 -4.39
CA ASP A 87 19.98 14.83 -4.69
C ASP A 87 20.07 15.52 -6.09
N ALA A 88 21.26 15.86 -6.52
CA ALA A 88 21.48 16.55 -7.80
C ALA A 88 21.03 15.71 -9.01
N ASP A 89 21.14 14.38 -8.92
CA ASP A 89 20.80 13.47 -10.03
C ASP A 89 19.28 13.30 -10.18
N HIS A 90 18.55 13.42 -9.07
CA HIS A 90 17.09 13.23 -9.03
C HIS A 90 16.29 14.55 -9.11
N GLN A 91 16.94 15.72 -8.97
CA GLN A 91 16.27 17.04 -8.91
C GLN A 91 15.34 17.31 -10.09
N ALA A 92 15.84 17.16 -11.32
CA ALA A 92 15.07 17.49 -12.53
C ALA A 92 13.81 16.61 -12.63
N LYS A 93 13.94 15.34 -12.32
CA LYS A 93 12.86 14.37 -12.35
C LYS A 93 11.82 14.63 -11.26
N SER A 94 12.25 14.96 -10.04
CA SER A 94 11.37 15.31 -8.94
C SER A 94 10.56 16.58 -9.24
N ARG A 95 11.17 17.59 -9.88
CA ARG A 95 10.47 18.80 -10.30
C ARG A 95 9.41 18.50 -11.40
N ALA A 96 9.74 17.64 -12.38
CA ALA A 96 8.76 17.22 -13.39
C ALA A 96 7.58 16.45 -12.75
N GLY A 97 7.83 15.62 -11.72
CA GLY A 97 6.78 14.99 -10.93
C GLY A 97 5.85 15.98 -10.25
N VAL A 98 6.40 17.06 -9.66
CA VAL A 98 5.59 18.16 -9.08
C VAL A 98 4.69 18.81 -10.12
N GLU A 99 5.24 19.11 -11.33
CA GLU A 99 4.45 19.71 -12.41
C GLU A 99 3.26 18.84 -12.81
N LEU A 100 3.46 17.52 -12.95
CA LEU A 100 2.39 16.56 -13.23
C LEU A 100 1.35 16.52 -12.09
N GLN A 101 1.79 16.41 -10.85
CA GLN A 101 0.92 16.32 -9.67
C GLN A 101 0.09 17.60 -9.53
N GLN A 102 0.69 18.78 -9.72
CA GLN A 102 -0.01 20.07 -9.73
C GLN A 102 -1.01 20.19 -10.90
N ALA A 103 -0.66 19.72 -12.08
CA ALA A 103 -1.57 19.69 -13.23
C ALA A 103 -2.80 18.79 -12.98
N LEU A 104 -2.65 17.78 -12.14
CA LEU A 104 -3.73 16.90 -11.68
C LEU A 104 -4.45 17.42 -10.42
N GLY A 105 -4.09 18.61 -9.92
CA GLY A 105 -4.75 19.27 -8.79
C GLY A 105 -4.24 18.87 -7.41
N CYS A 106 -3.04 18.27 -7.31
CA CYS A 106 -2.42 17.96 -6.04
C CYS A 106 -1.72 19.20 -5.45
N ASP A 107 -1.78 19.34 -4.13
CA ASP A 107 -1.05 20.37 -3.38
C ASP A 107 0.34 19.86 -3.00
N VAL A 108 1.24 19.90 -3.98
CA VAL A 108 2.63 19.46 -3.85
C VAL A 108 3.53 20.60 -4.32
N ALA A 109 4.61 20.86 -3.60
CA ALA A 109 5.56 21.91 -3.94
C ALA A 109 7.01 21.39 -3.89
N TRP A 110 7.87 21.98 -4.69
CA TRP A 110 9.31 21.87 -4.53
C TRP A 110 9.77 22.81 -3.41
N MET A 111 10.66 22.34 -2.55
CA MET A 111 11.36 23.10 -1.53
C MET A 111 12.87 22.99 -1.76
N ASP A 112 13.58 24.12 -1.71
CA ASP A 112 15.04 24.08 -1.77
C ASP A 112 15.64 23.64 -0.43
N SER A 113 16.89 23.18 -0.43
CA SER A 113 17.59 22.68 0.76
C SER A 113 17.53 23.66 1.95
N SER A 114 17.75 24.96 1.69
CA SER A 114 17.70 26.01 2.72
C SER A 114 16.30 26.18 3.34
N GLU A 115 15.24 26.00 2.57
CA GLU A 115 13.86 26.04 3.05
C GLU A 115 13.55 24.84 3.94
N ILE A 116 14.01 23.64 3.52
CA ILE A 116 13.85 22.38 4.29
C ILE A 116 14.57 22.52 5.62
N GLU A 117 15.85 22.89 5.61
CA GLU A 117 16.66 23.05 6.81
C GLU A 117 16.18 24.14 7.75
N GLY A 118 15.68 25.26 7.19
CA GLY A 118 15.07 26.34 7.96
C GLY A 118 13.76 25.94 8.66
N ARG A 119 12.94 25.11 7.99
CA ARG A 119 11.66 24.63 8.51
C ARG A 119 11.80 23.44 9.45
N TRP A 120 12.68 22.51 9.11
CA TRP A 120 12.93 21.28 9.85
C TRP A 120 14.42 21.01 10.05
N PRO A 121 15.07 21.71 11.00
CA PRO A 121 16.53 21.55 11.24
C PRO A 121 16.95 20.14 11.56
N THR A 122 16.03 19.29 12.05
CA THR A 122 16.25 17.85 12.29
C THR A 122 16.67 17.10 11.03
N PHE A 123 16.24 17.58 9.86
CA PHE A 123 16.53 16.98 8.57
C PHE A 123 17.60 17.73 7.77
N ALA A 124 18.36 18.61 8.42
CA ALA A 124 19.53 19.22 7.81
C ALA A 124 20.58 18.17 7.51
N GLY A 125 21.15 18.20 6.31
CA GLY A 125 22.14 17.23 5.89
C GLY A 125 22.78 17.53 4.52
N PRO A 126 23.91 16.87 4.21
CA PRO A 126 24.74 17.23 3.07
C PRO A 126 24.27 16.67 1.72
N HIS A 127 23.32 15.72 1.71
CA HIS A 127 23.06 14.90 0.52
C HIS A 127 21.80 15.28 -0.29
N HIS A 128 21.13 16.38 0.05
CA HIS A 128 19.96 16.84 -0.72
C HIS A 128 20.14 18.27 -1.21
N VAL A 129 19.67 18.53 -2.41
CA VAL A 129 19.60 19.88 -3.03
C VAL A 129 18.22 20.50 -2.88
N GLY A 130 17.26 19.74 -2.40
CA GLY A 130 15.88 20.10 -2.16
C GLY A 130 15.01 18.86 -2.04
N GLY A 131 13.70 19.03 -2.19
CA GLY A 131 12.74 17.95 -2.10
C GLY A 131 11.35 18.35 -2.55
N THR A 132 10.46 17.36 -2.68
CA THR A 132 9.05 17.59 -2.97
C THR A 132 8.24 17.38 -1.70
N PHE A 133 7.37 18.33 -1.38
CA PHE A 133 6.54 18.30 -0.18
C PHE A 133 5.05 18.26 -0.55
N GLY A 134 4.37 17.19 -0.15
CA GLY A 134 2.92 17.02 -0.30
C GLY A 134 2.20 17.40 0.99
N LEU A 135 1.46 18.51 0.94
CA LEU A 135 0.85 19.10 2.14
C LEU A 135 -0.22 18.19 2.78
N HIS A 136 -0.97 17.46 1.96
CA HIS A 136 -2.07 16.60 2.41
C HIS A 136 -1.67 15.13 2.59
N ASP A 137 -0.42 14.81 2.30
CA ASP A 137 0.16 13.51 2.59
C ASP A 137 0.29 13.30 4.11
N GLY A 138 0.50 12.06 4.53
CA GLY A 138 0.69 11.82 5.95
C GLY A 138 0.50 10.36 6.37
N THR A 139 -0.14 10.14 7.52
CA THR A 139 -0.36 8.80 8.06
C THR A 139 -1.79 8.58 8.51
N VAL A 140 -2.23 7.32 8.44
CA VAL A 140 -3.57 6.84 8.82
C VAL A 140 -3.40 5.54 9.59
N ASP A 141 -4.28 5.23 10.54
CA ASP A 141 -4.30 3.94 11.23
C ASP A 141 -4.82 2.82 10.31
N PRO A 142 -3.95 1.89 9.85
CA PRO A 142 -4.36 0.80 8.98
C PRO A 142 -5.35 -0.16 9.65
N SER A 143 -5.29 -0.30 10.95
CA SER A 143 -6.20 -1.16 11.72
C SER A 143 -7.62 -0.61 11.68
N ALA A 144 -7.79 0.69 11.92
CA ALA A 144 -9.10 1.34 11.86
C ALA A 144 -9.74 1.20 10.48
N VAL A 145 -8.96 1.36 9.41
CA VAL A 145 -9.43 1.21 8.03
C VAL A 145 -9.85 -0.25 7.74
N LEU A 146 -9.01 -1.22 8.10
CA LEU A 146 -9.31 -2.65 7.91
C LEU A 146 -10.61 -3.05 8.63
N TRP A 147 -10.69 -2.74 9.94
CA TRP A 147 -11.85 -3.11 10.75
C TRP A 147 -13.10 -2.33 10.39
N GLY A 148 -12.97 -1.08 9.92
CA GLY A 148 -14.06 -0.29 9.38
C GLY A 148 -14.72 -1.00 8.20
N TYR A 149 -13.96 -1.30 7.15
CA TYR A 149 -14.48 -2.04 5.99
C TYR A 149 -15.04 -3.42 6.36
N ARG A 150 -14.32 -4.19 7.18
CA ARG A 150 -14.75 -5.54 7.55
C ARG A 150 -16.08 -5.54 8.31
N ARG A 151 -16.24 -4.67 9.33
CA ARG A 151 -17.47 -4.58 10.12
C ARG A 151 -18.63 -4.07 9.29
N ARG A 152 -18.40 -3.03 8.49
CA ARG A 152 -19.43 -2.45 7.64
C ARG A 152 -19.92 -3.46 6.60
N SER A 153 -19.01 -4.14 5.90
CA SER A 153 -19.38 -5.19 4.94
C SER A 153 -20.17 -6.33 5.61
N ALA A 154 -19.74 -6.78 6.78
CA ALA A 154 -20.46 -7.83 7.53
C ALA A 154 -21.88 -7.37 7.89
N ALA A 155 -22.06 -6.12 8.35
CA ALA A 155 -23.39 -5.54 8.62
C ALA A 155 -24.25 -5.44 7.36
N MET A 156 -23.65 -5.36 6.18
CA MET A 156 -24.34 -5.38 4.87
C MET A 156 -24.59 -6.80 4.35
N GLY A 157 -24.25 -7.85 5.12
CA GLY A 157 -24.51 -9.24 4.75
C GLY A 157 -23.39 -9.90 3.93
N VAL A 158 -22.15 -9.45 4.08
CA VAL A 158 -20.97 -10.21 3.61
C VAL A 158 -20.64 -11.31 4.62
N ASP A 159 -20.47 -12.53 4.14
CA ASP A 159 -20.02 -13.66 4.97
C ASP A 159 -18.49 -13.67 5.07
N PHE A 160 -17.95 -13.50 6.28
CA PHE A 160 -16.52 -13.65 6.55
C PHE A 160 -16.26 -15.01 7.14
N VAL A 161 -15.61 -15.89 6.38
CA VAL A 161 -15.36 -17.28 6.74
C VAL A 161 -13.88 -17.45 7.07
N GLU A 162 -13.60 -17.94 8.28
CA GLU A 162 -12.25 -18.36 8.67
C GLU A 162 -11.90 -19.65 7.96
N ALA A 163 -11.20 -19.52 6.83
CA ALA A 163 -10.78 -20.65 6.01
C ALA A 163 -9.58 -20.27 5.13
N GLU A 164 -8.70 -21.24 4.93
CA GLU A 164 -7.58 -21.09 4.00
C GLU A 164 -7.98 -21.61 2.62
N ALA A 165 -7.98 -20.71 1.63
CA ALA A 165 -8.09 -21.06 0.23
C ALA A 165 -6.73 -21.61 -0.26
N VAL A 166 -6.70 -22.84 -0.75
CA VAL A 166 -5.47 -23.50 -1.22
C VAL A 166 -5.40 -23.68 -2.73
N ALA A 167 -6.54 -23.63 -3.43
CA ALA A 167 -6.58 -23.72 -4.90
C ALA A 167 -7.81 -23.01 -5.45
N LEU A 168 -7.67 -22.51 -6.66
CA LEU A 168 -8.79 -22.07 -7.49
C LEU A 168 -9.29 -23.25 -8.32
N ILE A 169 -10.61 -23.27 -8.60
CA ILE A 169 -11.24 -24.30 -9.41
C ILE A 169 -11.61 -23.67 -10.75
N ARG A 170 -10.97 -24.13 -11.81
CA ARG A 170 -11.22 -23.72 -13.19
C ARG A 170 -11.95 -24.82 -13.95
N LYS A 171 -13.01 -24.45 -14.67
CA LYS A 171 -13.70 -25.32 -15.63
C LYS A 171 -13.61 -24.65 -17.01
N GLU A 172 -12.88 -25.28 -17.91
CA GLU A 172 -12.60 -24.73 -19.25
C GLU A 172 -11.94 -23.34 -19.18
N ASP A 173 -12.62 -22.30 -19.62
CA ASP A 173 -12.14 -20.92 -19.70
C ASP A 173 -12.66 -20.03 -18.55
N ARG A 174 -13.26 -20.62 -17.49
CA ARG A 174 -13.84 -19.83 -16.41
C ARG A 174 -13.54 -20.37 -15.02
N ILE A 175 -13.54 -19.45 -14.06
CA ILE A 175 -13.52 -19.82 -12.66
C ILE A 175 -14.85 -20.45 -12.24
N SER A 176 -14.83 -21.43 -11.38
CA SER A 176 -16.05 -22.08 -10.86
C SER A 176 -16.06 -22.20 -9.34
N GLY A 177 -15.00 -21.79 -8.66
CA GLY A 177 -14.95 -21.80 -7.21
C GLY A 177 -13.55 -21.84 -6.64
N VAL A 178 -13.49 -22.14 -5.36
CA VAL A 178 -12.28 -22.19 -4.54
C VAL A 178 -12.28 -23.46 -3.72
N ARG A 179 -11.13 -24.14 -3.60
CA ARG A 179 -10.92 -25.27 -2.69
C ARG A 179 -10.24 -24.81 -1.42
N LEU A 180 -10.78 -25.21 -0.29
CA LEU A 180 -10.27 -24.92 1.04
C LEU A 180 -9.24 -25.99 1.49
N ALA A 181 -8.42 -25.65 2.47
CA ALA A 181 -7.49 -26.59 3.11
C ALA A 181 -8.20 -27.77 3.80
N SER A 182 -9.46 -27.62 4.18
CA SER A 182 -10.33 -28.69 4.67
C SER A 182 -10.70 -29.73 3.63
N GLY A 183 -10.49 -29.43 2.34
CA GLY A 183 -10.95 -30.21 1.20
C GLY A 183 -12.35 -29.81 0.69
N GLU A 184 -13.07 -28.95 1.40
CA GLU A 184 -14.35 -28.39 0.96
C GLU A 184 -14.16 -27.48 -0.26
N GLU A 185 -15.17 -27.43 -1.12
CA GLU A 185 -15.20 -26.55 -2.29
C GLU A 185 -16.36 -25.55 -2.14
N ILE A 186 -16.05 -24.28 -2.39
CA ILE A 186 -17.03 -23.21 -2.43
C ILE A 186 -17.21 -22.83 -3.90
N GLU A 187 -18.44 -23.02 -4.41
CA GLU A 187 -18.80 -22.62 -5.77
C GLU A 187 -18.92 -21.09 -5.86
N ALA A 188 -18.30 -20.50 -6.88
CA ALA A 188 -18.39 -19.08 -7.16
C ALA A 188 -18.23 -18.82 -8.66
N GLY A 189 -19.08 -17.98 -9.22
CA GLY A 189 -18.98 -17.52 -10.62
C GLY A 189 -17.90 -16.45 -10.82
N VAL A 190 -17.55 -15.74 -9.74
CA VAL A 190 -16.49 -14.72 -9.71
C VAL A 190 -15.61 -14.95 -8.47
N VAL A 191 -14.30 -14.89 -8.64
CA VAL A 191 -13.31 -14.93 -7.56
C VAL A 191 -12.36 -13.76 -7.71
N VAL A 192 -12.22 -12.96 -6.65
CA VAL A 192 -11.22 -11.88 -6.58
C VAL A 192 -10.04 -12.34 -5.74
N ASN A 193 -8.88 -12.53 -6.35
CA ASN A 193 -7.67 -12.90 -5.66
C ASN A 193 -7.00 -11.68 -5.02
N CYS A 194 -7.28 -11.49 -3.73
CA CYS A 194 -6.70 -10.44 -2.86
C CYS A 194 -5.62 -11.01 -1.91
N ALA A 195 -5.04 -12.18 -2.22
CA ALA A 195 -4.13 -12.90 -1.31
C ALA A 195 -2.72 -12.28 -1.21
N GLY A 196 -2.48 -11.09 -1.79
CA GLY A 196 -1.21 -10.37 -1.68
C GLY A 196 -0.03 -11.22 -2.11
N ALA A 197 0.95 -11.41 -1.22
CA ALA A 197 2.17 -12.20 -1.49
C ALA A 197 1.88 -13.69 -1.78
N TRP A 198 0.73 -14.21 -1.36
CA TRP A 198 0.30 -15.60 -1.62
C TRP A 198 -0.50 -15.77 -2.91
N SER A 199 -0.80 -14.68 -3.63
CA SER A 199 -1.56 -14.73 -4.88
C SER A 199 -0.99 -15.69 -5.92
N PRO A 200 0.32 -15.75 -6.17
CA PRO A 200 0.89 -16.70 -7.15
C PRO A 200 0.60 -18.16 -6.82
N SER A 201 0.63 -18.52 -5.54
CA SER A 201 0.39 -19.90 -5.09
C SER A 201 -1.03 -20.37 -5.42
N LEU A 202 -2.03 -19.51 -5.28
CA LEU A 202 -3.42 -19.82 -5.64
C LEU A 202 -3.63 -19.94 -7.14
N LEU A 203 -2.87 -19.20 -7.94
CA LEU A 203 -2.98 -19.15 -9.39
C LEU A 203 -2.27 -20.32 -10.10
N ALA A 204 -1.23 -20.87 -9.47
CA ALA A 204 -0.38 -21.91 -10.07
C ALA A 204 -1.18 -23.14 -10.53
N GLY A 205 -2.19 -23.57 -9.74
CA GLY A 205 -3.02 -24.74 -10.01
C GLY A 205 -3.92 -24.61 -11.25
N ILE A 206 -4.15 -23.41 -11.76
CA ILE A 206 -4.98 -23.11 -12.93
C ILE A 206 -4.18 -22.61 -14.14
N GLY A 207 -2.84 -22.65 -14.05
CA GLY A 207 -1.93 -22.28 -15.14
C GLY A 207 -1.74 -20.77 -15.33
N VAL A 208 -2.14 -19.94 -14.36
CA VAL A 208 -1.94 -18.49 -14.41
C VAL A 208 -0.65 -18.14 -13.66
N VAL A 209 0.25 -17.44 -14.34
CA VAL A 209 1.55 -17.02 -13.78
C VAL A 209 1.61 -15.50 -13.75
N ILE A 210 1.93 -14.94 -12.60
CA ILE A 210 2.10 -13.49 -12.40
C ILE A 210 3.48 -13.19 -11.80
N PRO A 211 4.10 -12.04 -12.14
CA PRO A 211 5.43 -11.68 -11.66
C PRO A 211 5.36 -11.05 -10.25
N VAL A 212 4.73 -11.73 -9.30
CA VAL A 212 4.59 -11.25 -7.92
C VAL A 212 5.43 -12.12 -7.00
N GLN A 213 6.25 -11.48 -6.16
CA GLN A 213 7.11 -12.15 -5.20
C GLN A 213 6.86 -11.62 -3.78
N PRO A 214 6.90 -12.51 -2.76
CA PRO A 214 6.95 -12.10 -1.36
C PRO A 214 8.33 -11.52 -1.05
N VAL A 215 8.41 -10.25 -0.68
CA VAL A 215 9.66 -9.61 -0.29
C VAL A 215 9.52 -9.09 1.14
N MET A 216 10.43 -9.53 2.02
CA MET A 216 10.41 -9.13 3.41
C MET A 216 10.87 -7.67 3.57
N ARG A 217 10.14 -6.92 4.40
CA ARG A 217 10.48 -5.56 4.83
C ARG A 217 10.56 -5.51 6.34
N ASN A 218 11.64 -4.91 6.86
CA ASN A 218 11.80 -4.66 8.28
C ASN A 218 11.45 -3.21 8.60
N VAL A 219 10.65 -3.02 9.64
CA VAL A 219 10.35 -1.70 10.22
C VAL A 219 10.88 -1.67 11.65
N PHE A 220 11.52 -0.57 12.01
CA PHE A 220 12.10 -0.34 13.34
C PHE A 220 11.42 0.87 13.96
N ILE A 221 10.99 0.71 15.22
CA ILE A 221 10.61 1.83 16.08
C ILE A 221 11.87 2.24 16.82
N VAL A 222 12.25 3.50 16.67
CA VAL A 222 13.41 4.04 17.39
C VAL A 222 13.00 5.19 18.27
N GLU A 223 13.67 5.32 19.41
CA GLU A 223 13.61 6.48 20.27
C GLU A 223 14.90 7.27 20.12
N SER A 224 14.79 8.58 19.92
CA SER A 224 15.88 9.53 19.79
C SER A 224 15.80 10.59 20.88
N HIS A 225 16.88 11.31 21.09
CA HIS A 225 16.93 12.45 21.99
C HIS A 225 16.43 13.76 21.34
N LEU A 226 16.02 13.68 20.07
CA LEU A 226 15.64 14.86 19.30
C LEU A 226 14.34 15.47 19.83
N GLU A 227 14.37 16.77 20.00
CA GLU A 227 13.21 17.59 20.31
C GLU A 227 12.93 18.54 19.16
N TRP A 228 11.67 18.74 18.85
CA TRP A 228 11.23 19.69 17.83
C TRP A 228 9.91 20.33 18.22
N GLU A 229 9.63 21.48 17.63
CA GLU A 229 8.34 22.16 17.76
C GLU A 229 7.51 21.95 16.49
N GLY A 230 6.19 21.85 16.65
CA GLY A 230 5.26 21.62 15.53
C GLY A 230 5.28 20.18 15.01
N ASP A 231 4.87 20.03 13.75
CA ASP A 231 4.81 18.73 13.08
C ASP A 231 6.03 18.50 12.20
N LEU A 232 6.61 17.32 12.31
CA LEU A 232 7.60 16.83 11.35
C LEU A 232 6.91 16.03 10.24
N PRO A 233 7.28 16.22 8.97
CA PRO A 233 6.82 15.38 7.88
C PRO A 233 7.42 13.98 7.95
N ALA A 234 6.79 13.02 7.28
CA ALA A 234 7.51 11.81 6.89
C ALA A 234 8.57 12.18 5.86
N VAL A 235 9.77 11.62 5.98
CA VAL A 235 10.90 11.94 5.10
C VAL A 235 11.38 10.70 4.38
N PHE A 236 11.56 10.83 3.07
CA PHE A 236 12.02 9.79 2.18
C PHE A 236 13.28 10.29 1.46
N VAL A 237 14.37 9.53 1.55
CA VAL A 237 15.62 9.87 0.87
C VAL A 237 15.75 9.12 -0.47
N PRO A 238 16.60 9.58 -1.40
CA PRO A 238 16.73 8.97 -2.73
C PRO A 238 17.10 7.49 -2.73
N SER A 239 17.79 7.01 -1.69
CA SER A 239 18.14 5.60 -1.54
C SER A 239 16.95 4.68 -1.23
N GLY A 240 15.79 5.25 -0.86
CA GLY A 240 14.60 4.53 -0.43
C GLY A 240 14.51 4.32 1.09
N LEU A 241 15.47 4.83 1.88
CA LEU A 241 15.34 4.93 3.33
C LEU A 241 14.25 5.96 3.67
N TYR A 242 13.42 5.67 4.66
CA TYR A 242 12.40 6.61 5.11
C TYR A 242 12.21 6.61 6.62
N LEU A 243 11.72 7.75 7.11
CA LEU A 243 11.40 8.01 8.50
C LEU A 243 9.98 8.57 8.61
N LEU A 244 9.19 7.99 9.49
CA LEU A 244 7.88 8.53 9.86
C LEU A 244 7.90 8.95 11.33
N PRO A 245 7.70 10.24 11.64
CA PRO A 245 7.58 10.69 13.02
C PRO A 245 6.25 10.23 13.62
N GLU A 246 6.30 9.51 14.76
CA GLU A 246 5.12 9.04 15.48
C GLU A 246 4.71 9.99 16.60
N ARG A 247 5.62 10.22 17.50
CA ARG A 247 5.49 11.16 18.63
C ARG A 247 6.87 11.75 18.92
N ARG A 248 6.96 12.75 19.78
CA ARG A 248 8.24 13.37 20.13
C ARG A 248 9.27 12.34 20.50
N GLY A 249 10.41 12.36 19.80
CA GLY A 249 11.52 11.45 19.97
C GLY A 249 11.34 10.08 19.35
N THR A 250 10.16 9.69 18.88
CA THR A 250 9.89 8.36 18.34
C THR A 250 9.68 8.41 16.82
N PHE A 251 10.36 7.53 16.09
CA PHE A 251 10.25 7.40 14.64
C PHE A 251 10.06 5.93 14.25
N LEU A 252 9.27 5.70 13.20
CA LEU A 252 9.35 4.48 12.40
C LEU A 252 10.41 4.68 11.31
N ILE A 253 11.31 3.72 11.17
CA ILE A 253 12.38 3.75 10.16
C ILE A 253 12.36 2.44 9.39
N ALA A 254 12.38 2.54 8.07
CA ALA A 254 12.51 1.39 7.21
C ALA A 254 13.27 1.75 5.92
N TRP A 255 13.74 0.75 5.24
CA TRP A 255 14.45 0.88 3.97
C TRP A 255 14.13 -0.29 3.06
N SER A 256 13.54 0.01 1.91
CA SER A 256 13.29 -0.96 0.84
C SER A 256 14.51 -1.08 -0.05
N ARG A 257 15.14 -2.26 -0.06
CA ARG A 257 16.38 -2.50 -0.79
C ARG A 257 16.25 -3.63 -1.81
N PRO A 258 17.05 -3.60 -2.90
CA PRO A 258 17.05 -4.69 -3.89
C PRO A 258 17.51 -6.03 -3.32
N ASP A 259 18.31 -6.03 -2.24
CA ASP A 259 18.84 -7.22 -1.56
C ASP A 259 17.96 -7.71 -0.41
N ASP A 260 16.74 -7.19 -0.27
CA ASP A 260 15.79 -7.67 0.72
C ASP A 260 15.38 -9.12 0.45
N PRO A 261 15.28 -9.95 1.50
CA PRO A 261 14.99 -11.36 1.34
C PRO A 261 13.66 -11.64 0.64
N VAL A 262 13.71 -12.56 -0.35
CA VAL A 262 12.52 -13.09 -1.01
C VAL A 262 12.08 -14.36 -0.29
N GLY A 263 10.81 -14.44 0.09
CA GLY A 263 10.23 -15.59 0.76
C GLY A 263 9.22 -15.21 1.83
N PHE A 264 8.60 -16.23 2.42
CA PHE A 264 7.59 -16.06 3.47
C PHE A 264 8.24 -16.05 4.87
N ASP A 265 9.13 -15.10 5.11
CA ASP A 265 9.80 -14.93 6.41
C ASP A 265 9.31 -13.64 7.08
N PHE A 266 9.06 -13.72 8.37
CA PHE A 266 8.65 -12.60 9.23
C PHE A 266 9.65 -12.35 10.35
N THR A 267 10.85 -12.93 10.24
CA THR A 267 11.90 -12.80 11.25
C THR A 267 12.63 -11.48 11.08
N VAL A 268 12.56 -10.61 12.09
CA VAL A 268 13.27 -9.33 12.09
C VAL A 268 14.77 -9.52 12.07
N GLN A 269 15.45 -8.87 11.15
CA GLN A 269 16.91 -8.86 11.06
C GLN A 269 17.49 -7.63 11.77
N ARG A 270 17.64 -7.69 13.11
CA ARG A 270 18.13 -6.54 13.89
C ARG A 270 19.53 -6.06 13.48
N SER A 271 20.42 -6.95 13.04
CA SER A 271 21.76 -6.57 12.54
C SER A 271 21.66 -5.61 11.36
N ARG A 272 20.65 -5.77 10.49
CA ARG A 272 20.41 -4.90 9.34
C ARG A 272 20.21 -3.43 9.74
N PHE A 273 19.62 -3.17 10.91
CA PHE A 273 19.49 -1.80 11.42
C PHE A 273 20.87 -1.20 11.68
N PHE A 274 21.72 -1.89 12.45
CA PHE A 274 23.02 -1.38 12.86
C PHE A 274 24.05 -1.38 11.73
N ASP A 275 24.01 -2.40 10.87
CA ASP A 275 25.00 -2.59 9.83
C ASP A 275 24.76 -1.75 8.59
N VAL A 276 23.47 -1.39 8.32
CA VAL A 276 23.07 -0.79 7.05
C VAL A 276 22.18 0.46 7.24
N ILE A 277 21.06 0.34 8.00
CA ILE A 277 20.04 1.40 8.07
C ILE A 277 20.56 2.61 8.85
N TRP A 278 21.10 2.40 10.04
CA TRP A 278 21.58 3.49 10.87
C TRP A 278 22.80 4.23 10.29
N PRO A 279 23.80 3.58 9.71
CA PRO A 279 24.85 4.28 8.97
C PRO A 279 24.32 5.21 7.87
N GLU A 280 23.38 4.74 7.04
CA GLU A 280 22.74 5.55 6.00
C GLU A 280 21.95 6.73 6.60
N LEU A 281 21.22 6.47 7.69
CA LEU A 281 20.45 7.49 8.37
C LEU A 281 21.33 8.64 8.89
N ILE A 282 22.45 8.34 9.55
CA ILE A 282 23.36 9.37 10.08
C ILE A 282 24.13 10.09 8.97
N ASP A 283 24.41 9.43 7.87
CA ASP A 283 25.02 10.05 6.70
C ASP A 283 24.11 11.12 6.09
N HIS A 284 22.81 10.82 6.00
CA HIS A 284 21.81 11.80 5.58
C HIS A 284 21.48 12.84 6.65
N PHE A 285 21.32 12.42 7.90
CA PHE A 285 20.85 13.28 9.00
C PHE A 285 21.74 13.07 10.24
N PRO A 286 22.83 13.83 10.40
CA PRO A 286 23.76 13.69 11.53
C PRO A 286 23.09 13.84 12.91
N ALA A 287 21.91 14.49 12.97
CA ALA A 287 21.15 14.63 14.22
C ALA A 287 20.70 13.28 14.82
N PHE A 288 20.67 12.19 14.03
CA PHE A 288 20.27 10.85 14.49
C PHE A 288 21.45 9.99 14.99
N ASP A 289 22.51 10.61 15.51
CA ASP A 289 23.70 9.95 16.00
C ASP A 289 23.47 9.09 17.26
N ARG A 290 22.33 9.26 17.95
CA ARG A 290 21.93 8.51 19.15
C ARG A 290 20.50 8.03 19.04
N LEU A 291 20.36 6.72 18.99
CA LEU A 291 19.07 6.03 18.88
C LEU A 291 19.04 4.78 19.76
N GLU A 292 17.83 4.46 20.25
CA GLU A 292 17.52 3.17 20.86
C GLU A 292 16.40 2.48 20.07
N ILE A 293 16.54 1.18 19.77
CA ILE A 293 15.47 0.40 19.16
C ILE A 293 14.46 0.04 20.24
N ALA A 294 13.29 0.69 20.21
CA ALA A 294 12.16 0.43 21.09
C ALA A 294 11.30 -0.75 20.64
N GLY A 295 11.27 -1.02 19.33
CA GLY A 295 10.48 -2.12 18.78
C GLY A 295 10.85 -2.39 17.32
N SER A 296 10.33 -3.50 16.79
CA SER A 296 10.52 -3.82 15.37
C SER A 296 9.57 -4.93 14.93
N TRP A 297 9.25 -4.95 13.65
CA TRP A 297 8.52 -6.05 13.03
C TRP A 297 8.99 -6.26 11.59
N ALA A 298 8.57 -7.37 11.00
CA ALA A 298 8.77 -7.66 9.59
C ALA A 298 7.43 -7.96 8.94
N GLY A 299 7.23 -7.46 7.73
CA GLY A 299 6.07 -7.70 6.90
C GLY A 299 6.45 -8.14 5.50
N LEU A 300 5.47 -8.57 4.69
CA LEU A 300 5.71 -8.94 3.31
C LEU A 300 5.09 -7.92 2.36
N TYR A 301 5.90 -7.44 1.42
CA TYR A 301 5.40 -6.81 0.21
C TYR A 301 5.08 -7.88 -0.84
N ALA A 302 3.96 -7.72 -1.52
CA ALA A 302 3.65 -8.45 -2.75
C ALA A 302 4.25 -7.66 -3.92
N VAL A 303 5.54 -7.87 -4.19
CA VAL A 303 6.28 -7.08 -5.19
C VAL A 303 5.97 -7.60 -6.58
N ASN A 304 5.39 -6.74 -7.42
CA ASN A 304 5.29 -6.98 -8.85
C ASN A 304 6.66 -6.68 -9.48
N THR A 305 7.37 -7.73 -9.89
CA THR A 305 8.74 -7.61 -10.42
C THR A 305 8.81 -7.10 -11.86
N LEU A 306 7.66 -6.97 -12.55
CA LEU A 306 7.62 -6.37 -13.89
C LEU A 306 7.79 -4.85 -13.81
N ASP A 307 7.00 -4.18 -12.96
CA ASP A 307 6.91 -2.72 -12.96
C ASP A 307 6.61 -2.08 -11.60
N GLY A 308 6.45 -2.86 -10.55
CA GLY A 308 6.13 -2.36 -9.20
C GLY A 308 4.68 -1.95 -8.99
N ASN A 309 3.83 -1.96 -10.03
CA ASN A 309 2.44 -1.51 -9.95
C ASN A 309 1.46 -2.66 -9.77
N ALA A 310 0.29 -2.34 -9.20
CA ALA A 310 -0.78 -3.28 -8.93
C ALA A 310 -1.26 -3.98 -10.20
N ILE A 311 -1.70 -5.23 -10.08
CA ILE A 311 -2.36 -6.01 -11.14
C ILE A 311 -3.85 -6.07 -10.78
N LEU A 312 -4.68 -5.37 -11.57
CA LEU A 312 -6.09 -5.14 -11.26
C LEU A 312 -7.00 -5.58 -12.40
N GLY A 313 -8.01 -6.40 -12.09
CA GLY A 313 -9.07 -6.74 -13.03
C GLY A 313 -9.10 -8.20 -13.47
N GLU A 314 -9.96 -8.50 -14.44
CA GLU A 314 -10.20 -9.87 -14.91
C GLU A 314 -9.01 -10.41 -15.70
N TRP A 315 -8.62 -11.66 -15.41
CA TRP A 315 -7.59 -12.36 -16.19
C TRP A 315 -8.15 -12.79 -17.55
N PRO A 316 -7.60 -12.34 -18.69
CA PRO A 316 -8.23 -12.49 -20.00
C PRO A 316 -8.55 -13.93 -20.42
N GLU A 317 -7.75 -14.90 -19.95
CA GLU A 317 -7.89 -16.32 -20.32
C GLU A 317 -8.77 -17.13 -19.34
N VAL A 318 -9.26 -16.49 -18.26
CA VAL A 318 -10.09 -17.16 -17.23
C VAL A 318 -11.20 -16.23 -16.76
N ARG A 319 -12.36 -16.34 -17.38
CA ARG A 319 -13.54 -15.52 -17.05
C ARG A 319 -13.92 -15.68 -15.57
N GLY A 320 -14.30 -14.59 -14.95
CA GLY A 320 -14.67 -14.53 -13.52
C GLY A 320 -13.49 -14.55 -12.55
N LEU A 321 -12.23 -14.67 -13.03
CA LEU A 321 -11.05 -14.52 -12.20
C LEU A 321 -10.56 -13.07 -12.23
N HIS A 322 -10.70 -12.36 -11.13
CA HIS A 322 -10.16 -11.02 -10.97
C HIS A 322 -8.93 -11.01 -10.08
N LEU A 323 -7.91 -10.24 -10.46
CA LEU A 323 -6.71 -10.04 -9.68
C LEU A 323 -6.76 -8.69 -8.95
N CYS A 324 -6.25 -8.70 -7.72
CA CYS A 324 -6.09 -7.54 -6.85
C CYS A 324 -4.83 -7.72 -6.00
N THR A 325 -3.67 -7.64 -6.64
CA THR A 325 -2.38 -8.02 -6.05
C THR A 325 -1.22 -7.23 -6.65
N GLY A 326 0.02 -7.48 -6.19
CA GLY A 326 1.22 -6.87 -6.76
C GLY A 326 1.42 -5.40 -6.42
N PHE A 327 0.91 -4.95 -5.29
CA PHE A 327 0.94 -3.53 -4.89
C PHE A 327 2.31 -2.99 -4.46
N SER A 328 3.29 -3.82 -4.28
CA SER A 328 4.70 -3.44 -4.04
C SER A 328 4.91 -2.41 -2.91
N GLY A 329 4.06 -2.45 -1.86
CA GLY A 329 4.09 -1.54 -0.73
C GLY A 329 3.01 -0.46 -0.73
N HIS A 330 2.34 -0.17 -1.85
CA HIS A 330 1.36 0.93 -1.97
C HIS A 330 -0.08 0.53 -1.62
N GLY A 331 -0.36 -0.76 -1.41
CA GLY A 331 -1.71 -1.31 -1.37
C GLY A 331 -2.61 -0.73 -0.28
N PHE A 332 -2.06 -0.35 0.87
CA PHE A 332 -2.88 0.15 1.97
C PHE A 332 -3.69 1.38 1.52
N GLN A 333 -3.04 2.44 1.10
CA GLN A 333 -3.71 3.67 0.67
C GLN A 333 -4.58 3.49 -0.57
N GLN A 334 -4.25 2.52 -1.44
CA GLN A 334 -4.97 2.29 -2.69
C GLN A 334 -6.29 1.52 -2.51
N CYS A 335 -6.53 0.91 -1.33
CA CYS A 335 -7.67 0.01 -1.11
C CYS A 335 -9.03 0.65 -1.36
N HIS A 336 -9.18 1.94 -1.12
CA HIS A 336 -10.42 2.69 -1.29
C HIS A 336 -10.85 2.75 -2.76
N ALA A 337 -9.96 3.22 -3.62
CA ALA A 337 -10.20 3.35 -5.06
C ALA A 337 -10.27 1.99 -5.76
N VAL A 338 -9.32 1.10 -5.44
CA VAL A 338 -9.22 -0.23 -6.05
C VAL A 338 -10.42 -1.10 -5.70
N GLY A 339 -10.88 -1.08 -4.43
CA GLY A 339 -12.07 -1.81 -4.02
C GLY A 339 -13.32 -1.36 -4.79
N ARG A 340 -13.46 -0.05 -5.01
CA ARG A 340 -14.53 0.53 -5.81
C ARG A 340 -14.43 0.14 -7.29
N TYR A 341 -13.25 0.33 -7.89
CA TYR A 341 -13.00 -0.01 -9.29
C TYR A 341 -13.32 -1.48 -9.60
N LEU A 342 -12.86 -2.41 -8.76
CA LEU A 342 -13.16 -3.83 -8.95
C LEU A 342 -14.64 -4.15 -8.80
N ALA A 343 -15.34 -3.50 -7.86
CA ALA A 343 -16.78 -3.68 -7.73
C ALA A 343 -17.52 -3.16 -8.98
N GLU A 344 -17.13 -2.01 -9.51
CA GLU A 344 -17.69 -1.45 -10.74
C GLU A 344 -17.39 -2.37 -11.94
N LEU A 345 -16.18 -2.90 -12.04
CA LEU A 345 -15.81 -3.82 -13.12
C LEU A 345 -16.61 -5.14 -13.07
N ILE A 346 -16.74 -5.76 -11.89
CA ILE A 346 -17.45 -7.02 -11.69
C ILE A 346 -18.95 -6.87 -11.98
N LEU A 347 -19.52 -5.71 -11.65
CA LEU A 347 -20.94 -5.41 -11.85
C LEU A 347 -21.23 -4.73 -13.20
N GLU A 348 -20.22 -4.61 -14.06
CA GLU A 348 -20.34 -3.97 -15.39
C GLU A 348 -20.94 -2.55 -15.34
N LEU A 349 -20.51 -1.75 -14.32
CA LEU A 349 -20.93 -0.37 -14.12
C LEU A 349 -19.91 0.60 -14.72
N ASP A 350 -20.36 1.85 -14.93
CA ASP A 350 -19.43 2.93 -15.27
C ASP A 350 -18.38 3.15 -14.17
N HIS A 351 -17.13 3.30 -14.58
CA HIS A 351 -16.00 3.49 -13.65
C HIS A 351 -15.86 4.95 -13.25
N VAL A 352 -15.73 5.21 -11.95
CA VAL A 352 -15.37 6.55 -11.44
C VAL A 352 -13.92 6.87 -11.74
N LEU A 353 -13.05 5.85 -11.67
CA LEU A 353 -11.65 5.94 -12.05
C LEU A 353 -11.36 4.89 -13.12
N ASP A 354 -10.74 5.30 -14.21
CA ASP A 354 -10.22 4.35 -15.20
C ASP A 354 -8.86 3.83 -14.76
N LEU A 355 -8.81 2.60 -14.30
CA LEU A 355 -7.59 1.89 -13.90
C LEU A 355 -7.24 0.74 -14.86
N SER A 356 -7.81 0.75 -16.06
CA SER A 356 -7.65 -0.33 -17.06
C SER A 356 -6.18 -0.56 -17.46
N ARG A 357 -5.34 0.48 -17.45
CA ARG A 357 -3.91 0.35 -17.72
C ARG A 357 -3.16 -0.49 -16.67
N LEU A 358 -3.70 -0.60 -15.45
CA LEU A 358 -3.19 -1.51 -14.41
C LEU A 358 -3.69 -2.96 -14.59
N GLY A 359 -4.41 -3.24 -15.70
CA GLY A 359 -5.01 -4.52 -16.02
C GLY A 359 -4.00 -5.65 -16.27
N PRO A 360 -4.47 -6.92 -16.18
CA PRO A 360 -3.61 -8.09 -16.36
C PRO A 360 -3.04 -8.27 -17.78
N GLN A 361 -3.63 -7.65 -18.81
CA GLN A 361 -3.16 -7.78 -20.19
C GLN A 361 -1.70 -7.35 -20.33
N ARG A 362 -1.29 -6.26 -19.66
CA ARG A 362 0.12 -5.79 -19.69
C ARG A 362 1.11 -6.82 -19.13
N ILE A 363 0.65 -7.68 -18.19
CA ILE A 363 1.49 -8.76 -17.63
C ILE A 363 1.72 -9.85 -18.67
N ILE A 364 0.67 -10.22 -19.40
CA ILE A 364 0.72 -11.22 -20.47
C ILE A 364 1.63 -10.72 -21.61
N ASP A 365 1.48 -9.46 -21.99
CA ASP A 365 2.23 -8.85 -23.09
C ASP A 365 3.67 -8.46 -22.68
N GLY A 366 3.98 -8.47 -21.38
CA GLY A 366 5.30 -8.05 -20.87
C GLY A 366 5.55 -6.54 -21.04
N GLU A 367 4.49 -5.73 -21.00
CA GLU A 367 4.53 -4.27 -21.16
C GLU A 367 4.52 -3.58 -19.80
N PRO A 368 5.69 -3.15 -19.27
CA PRO A 368 5.76 -2.54 -17.96
C PRO A 368 5.21 -1.10 -17.96
N LEU A 369 4.60 -0.73 -16.85
CA LEU A 369 4.11 0.61 -16.58
C LEU A 369 4.88 1.19 -15.38
N TYR A 370 6.02 1.84 -15.64
CA TYR A 370 6.89 2.31 -14.57
C TYR A 370 6.47 3.65 -13.98
N GLU A 371 6.61 3.77 -12.66
CA GLU A 371 6.76 5.08 -12.02
C GLU A 371 8.07 5.71 -12.48
N SER A 372 8.04 6.92 -13.04
CA SER A 372 9.20 7.54 -13.69
C SER A 372 10.33 7.81 -12.71
N ALA A 373 10.05 8.05 -11.44
CA ALA A 373 11.05 8.34 -10.41
C ALA A 373 11.73 7.11 -9.78
N GLY A 374 11.32 5.88 -10.18
CA GLY A 374 11.85 4.66 -9.54
C GLY A 374 11.53 4.58 -8.04
N ARG A 375 10.53 5.32 -7.58
CA ARG A 375 10.10 5.41 -6.19
C ARG A 375 9.32 4.16 -5.76
N LEU A 376 9.96 3.01 -5.80
CA LEU A 376 9.51 1.83 -5.07
C LEU A 376 9.94 2.03 -3.61
N ILE A 377 9.00 2.37 -2.77
CA ILE A 377 9.23 2.48 -1.32
C ILE A 377 8.67 1.25 -0.66
#